data_53e3fcfafdb95b3cc74a6479e50257da
#
_entry.id   53e3fcfafdb95b3cc74a6479e50257da
#
_cell.length_a   1.000
_cell.length_b   1.000
_cell.length_c   1.000
_cell.angle_alpha   90.00
_cell.angle_beta   90.00
_cell.angle_gamma   90.00
#
_symmetry.space_group_name_H-M   'P 1'
#
loop_
_entity.id
_entity.type
_entity.pdbx_description
1 polymer ?
#
loop_
_entity_poly.entity_id
_entity_poly.type
_entity_poly.pdbx_seq_one_letter_code
_entity_poly.pdbx_strand_id
1 'polypeptide(L)'
;MAIIFCRTKRRVDALEEAMAKNGYNCAKLHSDIQQSKRERIMKSFRNADIQYLIATDVASRGLDISGVDNIYNYDIPETAADYVHRIGRTGRAGKGGYTCMFIDPKNIKTLNEIEETIKFEIPRREI
;
A
#
# COMPACT_ATOMS: atom_id res chain seq x y z
N MET A 1 1.33 7.41 -9.79
CA MET A 1 0.56 6.24 -9.30
C MET A 1 1.08 5.79 -7.94
N ALA A 2 0.18 5.52 -7.05
CA ALA A 2 0.55 5.09 -5.69
C ALA A 2 -0.38 3.99 -5.18
N ILE A 3 0.16 3.10 -4.33
CA ILE A 3 -0.64 2.13 -3.59
C ILE A 3 -0.57 2.52 -2.12
N ILE A 4 -1.73 2.50 -1.46
CA ILE A 4 -1.84 2.75 -0.03
C ILE A 4 -2.32 1.46 0.63
N PHE A 5 -1.50 0.89 1.51
CA PHE A 5 -1.82 -0.35 2.19
C PHE A 5 -2.45 -0.09 3.55
N CYS A 6 -3.59 -0.73 3.79
CA CYS A 6 -4.27 -0.74 5.07
C CYS A 6 -4.36 -2.19 5.58
N ARG A 7 -4.44 -2.33 6.89
CA ARG A 7 -4.45 -3.65 7.54
C ARG A 7 -5.75 -4.41 7.30
N THR A 8 -6.88 -3.72 7.29
CA THR A 8 -8.21 -4.35 7.19
C THR A 8 -9.04 -3.72 6.10
N LYS A 9 -10.02 -4.47 5.60
CA LYS A 9 -10.96 -3.95 4.60
C LYS A 9 -11.80 -2.79 5.14
N ARG A 10 -12.12 -2.78 6.44
CA ARG A 10 -12.83 -1.66 7.06
C ARG A 10 -12.01 -0.37 7.01
N ARG A 11 -10.71 -0.48 7.25
CA ARG A 11 -9.83 0.68 7.17
C ARG A 11 -9.65 1.15 5.73
N VAL A 12 -9.62 0.23 4.78
CA VAL A 12 -9.60 0.55 3.35
C VAL A 12 -10.86 1.35 2.98
N ASP A 13 -12.03 0.88 3.40
CA ASP A 13 -13.30 1.58 3.11
C ASP A 13 -13.31 2.98 3.70
N ALA A 14 -12.87 3.13 4.94
CA ALA A 14 -12.86 4.43 5.63
C ALA A 14 -11.90 5.42 4.97
N LEU A 15 -10.71 4.97 4.63
CA LEU A 15 -9.70 5.83 4.00
C LEU A 15 -10.14 6.25 2.60
N GLU A 16 -10.68 5.31 1.81
CA GLU A 16 -11.16 5.60 0.46
C GLU A 16 -12.28 6.65 0.50
N GLU A 17 -13.23 6.49 1.41
CA GLU A 17 -14.31 7.46 1.57
C GLU A 17 -13.77 8.85 1.91
N ALA A 18 -12.84 8.94 2.84
CA ALA A 18 -12.25 10.21 3.24
C ALA A 18 -11.47 10.85 2.10
N MET A 19 -10.70 10.08 1.36
CA MET A 19 -9.91 10.59 0.23
C MET A 19 -10.82 11.05 -0.90
N ALA A 20 -11.85 10.28 -1.24
CA ALA A 20 -12.78 10.64 -2.30
C ALA A 20 -13.52 11.95 -1.97
N LYS A 21 -13.92 12.14 -0.72
CA LYS A 21 -14.55 13.38 -0.27
C LYS A 21 -13.63 14.59 -0.40
N ASN A 22 -12.34 14.39 -0.34
CA ASN A 22 -11.35 15.45 -0.48
C ASN A 22 -10.83 15.61 -1.90
N GLY A 23 -11.49 14.99 -2.88
CA GLY A 23 -11.19 15.19 -4.29
C GLY A 23 -10.06 14.34 -4.86
N TYR A 24 -9.57 13.34 -4.11
CA TYR A 24 -8.53 12.45 -4.61
C TYR A 24 -9.10 11.40 -5.55
N ASN A 25 -8.40 11.14 -6.65
CA ASN A 25 -8.75 10.11 -7.61
C ASN A 25 -8.26 8.76 -7.10
N CYS A 26 -9.14 8.03 -6.41
CA CYS A 26 -8.78 6.78 -5.74
C CYS A 26 -9.81 5.68 -5.98
N ALA A 27 -9.37 4.44 -5.80
CA ALA A 27 -10.23 3.27 -5.79
C ALA A 27 -9.75 2.33 -4.70
N LYS A 28 -10.64 1.46 -4.24
CA LYS A 28 -10.33 0.50 -3.18
C LYS A 28 -10.30 -0.93 -3.71
N LEU A 29 -9.52 -1.78 -3.07
CA LEU A 29 -9.38 -3.18 -3.43
C LEU A 29 -9.25 -4.04 -2.17
N HIS A 30 -10.24 -4.87 -1.89
CA HIS A 30 -10.22 -5.84 -0.79
C HIS A 30 -11.10 -7.05 -1.11
N SER A 31 -11.13 -8.02 -0.21
CA SER A 31 -11.75 -9.33 -0.47
C SER A 31 -13.25 -9.30 -0.75
N ASP A 32 -13.96 -8.26 -0.30
CA ASP A 32 -15.41 -8.15 -0.51
C ASP A 32 -15.77 -7.56 -1.88
N ILE A 33 -14.78 -7.15 -2.67
CA ILE A 33 -15.02 -6.60 -4.00
C ILE A 33 -15.07 -7.73 -5.02
N GLN A 34 -16.13 -7.77 -5.83
CA GLN A 34 -16.32 -8.83 -6.83
C GLN A 34 -15.19 -8.84 -7.85
N GLN A 35 -14.87 -10.03 -8.37
CA GLN A 35 -13.76 -10.24 -9.28
C GLN A 35 -13.84 -9.37 -10.53
N SER A 36 -15.02 -9.24 -11.14
CA SER A 36 -15.19 -8.40 -12.33
C SER A 36 -14.88 -6.93 -12.06
N LYS A 37 -15.27 -6.45 -10.87
CA LYS A 37 -14.97 -5.07 -10.47
C LYS A 37 -13.48 -4.90 -10.17
N ARG A 38 -12.86 -5.90 -9.54
CA ARG A 38 -11.41 -5.88 -9.26
C ARG A 38 -10.61 -5.77 -10.56
N GLU A 39 -10.99 -6.52 -11.58
CA GLU A 39 -10.31 -6.48 -12.87
C GLU A 39 -10.44 -5.12 -13.55
N ARG A 40 -11.63 -4.50 -13.47
CA ARG A 40 -11.83 -3.15 -14.01
C ARG A 40 -11.01 -2.11 -13.26
N ILE A 41 -10.95 -2.21 -11.94
CA ILE A 41 -10.14 -1.31 -11.11
C ILE A 41 -8.66 -1.45 -11.48
N MET A 42 -8.18 -2.67 -11.60
CA MET A 42 -6.79 -2.93 -11.95
C MET A 42 -6.43 -2.39 -13.33
N LYS A 43 -7.32 -2.57 -14.30
CA LYS A 43 -7.12 -2.03 -15.64
C LYS A 43 -7.04 -0.50 -15.61
N SER A 44 -7.96 0.15 -14.90
CA SER A 44 -7.96 1.60 -14.76
C SER A 44 -6.70 2.11 -14.06
N PHE A 45 -6.23 1.39 -13.06
CA PHE A 45 -5.01 1.75 -12.35
C PHE A 45 -3.77 1.61 -13.25
N ARG A 46 -3.65 0.51 -14.00
CA ARG A 46 -2.55 0.33 -14.96
C ARG A 46 -2.55 1.39 -16.06
N ASN A 47 -3.72 1.84 -16.46
CA ASN A 47 -3.87 2.88 -17.48
C ASN A 47 -3.71 4.30 -16.91
N ALA A 48 -3.40 4.43 -15.63
CA ALA A 48 -3.27 5.70 -14.91
C ALA A 48 -4.58 6.53 -14.86
N ASP A 49 -5.72 5.87 -15.03
CA ASP A 49 -7.03 6.51 -14.84
C ASP A 49 -7.37 6.65 -13.35
N ILE A 50 -6.75 5.83 -12.51
CA ILE A 50 -6.83 5.90 -11.05
C ILE A 50 -5.43 6.23 -10.54
N GLN A 51 -5.33 7.24 -9.68
CA GLN A 51 -4.05 7.71 -9.16
C GLN A 51 -3.64 6.99 -7.89
N TYR A 52 -4.59 6.69 -7.00
CA TYR A 52 -4.35 6.02 -5.72
C TYR A 52 -5.17 4.75 -5.62
N LEU A 53 -4.50 3.63 -5.40
CA LEU A 53 -5.15 2.36 -5.12
C LEU A 53 -4.99 2.05 -3.64
N ILE A 54 -6.11 1.89 -2.94
CA ILE A 54 -6.12 1.60 -1.50
C ILE A 54 -6.48 0.14 -1.32
N ALA A 55 -5.59 -0.64 -0.73
CA ALA A 55 -5.72 -2.10 -0.72
C ALA A 55 -5.28 -2.75 0.59
N THR A 56 -5.78 -3.97 0.82
CA THR A 56 -5.23 -4.85 1.85
C THR A 56 -4.13 -5.71 1.24
N ASP A 57 -3.26 -6.28 2.08
CA ASP A 57 -2.22 -7.20 1.61
C ASP A 57 -2.80 -8.40 0.89
N VAL A 58 -3.86 -8.99 1.45
CA VAL A 58 -4.49 -10.18 0.88
C VAL A 58 -5.02 -9.90 -0.52
N ALA A 59 -5.69 -8.76 -0.70
CA ALA A 59 -6.26 -8.41 -1.99
C ALA A 59 -5.20 -8.11 -3.06
N SER A 60 -4.03 -7.61 -2.65
CA SER A 60 -2.95 -7.27 -3.58
C SER A 60 -2.09 -8.47 -3.97
N ARG A 61 -2.11 -9.56 -3.19
CA ARG A 61 -1.35 -10.75 -3.51
C ARG A 61 -1.89 -11.41 -4.78
N GLY A 62 -0.98 -11.92 -5.60
CA GLY A 62 -1.34 -12.57 -6.85
C GLY A 62 -1.80 -11.63 -7.97
N LEU A 63 -1.85 -10.34 -7.71
CA LEU A 63 -2.16 -9.35 -8.74
C LEU A 63 -0.86 -8.80 -9.33
N ASP A 64 -0.88 -8.58 -10.63
CA ASP A 64 0.25 -7.97 -11.31
C ASP A 64 0.21 -6.46 -11.12
N ILE A 65 0.64 -6.02 -9.95
CA ILE A 65 0.78 -4.61 -9.61
C ILE A 65 2.26 -4.31 -9.45
N SER A 66 2.84 -3.63 -10.41
CA SER A 66 4.25 -3.25 -10.38
C SER A 66 4.45 -1.90 -11.06
N GLY A 67 5.63 -1.32 -10.87
CA GLY A 67 5.97 -0.05 -11.52
C GLY A 67 5.23 1.15 -10.95
N VAL A 68 4.71 1.07 -9.73
CA VAL A 68 4.12 2.23 -9.07
C VAL A 68 5.21 3.15 -8.55
N ASP A 69 4.94 4.44 -8.50
CA ASP A 69 5.93 5.43 -8.08
C ASP A 69 6.09 5.46 -6.56
N ASN A 70 5.00 5.29 -5.83
CA ASN A 70 4.98 5.41 -4.37
C ASN A 70 4.20 4.29 -3.71
N ILE A 71 4.71 3.82 -2.57
CA ILE A 71 4.00 2.90 -1.68
C ILE A 71 3.83 3.60 -0.33
N TYR A 72 2.59 3.69 0.12
CA TYR A 72 2.28 4.23 1.44
C TYR A 72 1.79 3.11 2.35
N ASN A 73 2.48 2.88 3.44
CA ASN A 73 2.05 1.95 4.47
C ASN A 73 1.24 2.75 5.50
N TYR A 74 -0.06 2.92 5.22
CA TYR A 74 -0.96 3.64 6.13
C TYR A 74 -1.06 2.94 7.48
N ASP A 75 -1.12 1.61 7.44
CA ASP A 75 -0.96 0.76 8.60
C ASP A 75 0.34 -0.01 8.48
N ILE A 76 1.06 -0.18 9.60
CA ILE A 76 2.30 -0.94 9.62
C ILE A 76 2.04 -2.38 9.18
N PRO A 77 2.91 -3.00 8.35
CA PRO A 77 2.80 -4.42 8.04
C PRO A 77 2.93 -5.27 9.31
N GLU A 78 2.23 -6.39 9.36
CA GLU A 78 2.31 -7.28 10.52
C GLU A 78 3.63 -8.03 10.60
N THR A 79 4.26 -8.28 9.46
CA THR A 79 5.51 -9.04 9.38
C THR A 79 6.50 -8.37 8.41
N ALA A 80 7.78 -8.75 8.53
CA ALA A 80 8.80 -8.30 7.59
C ALA A 80 8.52 -8.81 6.17
N ALA A 81 7.96 -10.01 6.03
CA ALA A 81 7.61 -10.54 4.72
C ALA A 81 6.55 -9.67 4.03
N ASP A 82 5.53 -9.24 4.77
CA ASP A 82 4.52 -8.33 4.24
C ASP A 82 5.13 -6.99 3.83
N TYR A 83 6.06 -6.47 4.63
CA TYR A 83 6.77 -5.24 4.30
C TYR A 83 7.50 -5.37 2.96
N VAL A 84 8.27 -6.44 2.78
CA VAL A 84 9.02 -6.70 1.54
C VAL A 84 8.06 -6.83 0.35
N HIS A 85 6.96 -7.56 0.50
CA HIS A 85 5.95 -7.71 -0.55
C HIS A 85 5.34 -6.37 -0.94
N ARG A 86 5.04 -5.50 0.04
CA ARG A 86 4.48 -4.17 -0.23
C ARG A 86 5.46 -3.30 -1.02
N ILE A 87 6.69 -3.18 -0.54
CA ILE A 87 7.68 -2.31 -1.22
C ILE A 87 8.13 -2.86 -2.56
N GLY A 88 7.98 -4.17 -2.79
CA GLY A 88 8.32 -4.81 -4.05
C GLY A 88 7.45 -4.36 -5.24
N ARG A 89 6.44 -3.51 -5.01
CA ARG A 89 5.59 -2.95 -6.07
C ARG A 89 6.18 -1.72 -6.72
N THR A 90 7.29 -1.20 -6.19
CA THR A 90 7.94 0.00 -6.70
C THR A 90 9.45 -0.20 -6.88
N GLY A 91 10.13 0.69 -7.58
CA GLY A 91 11.58 0.68 -7.72
C GLY A 91 12.13 -0.44 -8.60
N ARG A 92 11.30 -1.08 -9.44
CA ARG A 92 11.73 -2.18 -10.29
C ARG A 92 12.35 -1.70 -11.61
N ALA A 93 13.16 -2.56 -12.22
CA ALA A 93 13.79 -2.34 -13.53
C ALA A 93 14.66 -1.08 -13.58
N GLY A 94 15.33 -0.76 -12.48
CA GLY A 94 16.19 0.40 -12.39
C GLY A 94 15.47 1.72 -12.22
N LYS A 95 14.15 1.71 -12.12
CA LYS A 95 13.36 2.92 -11.86
C LYS A 95 13.37 3.22 -10.37
N GLY A 96 13.48 4.51 -10.03
CA GLY A 96 13.36 4.97 -8.65
C GLY A 96 11.95 4.76 -8.12
N GLY A 97 11.82 4.58 -6.82
CA GLY A 97 10.54 4.48 -6.15
C GLY A 97 10.65 5.05 -4.74
N TYR A 98 9.51 5.40 -4.17
CA TYR A 98 9.44 5.98 -2.84
C TYR A 98 8.47 5.18 -1.97
N THR A 99 8.88 4.89 -0.74
CA THR A 99 8.00 4.26 0.25
C THR A 99 7.94 5.10 1.51
N CYS A 100 6.77 5.13 2.13
CA CYS A 100 6.55 5.84 3.38
C CYS A 100 5.67 4.99 4.29
N MET A 101 6.00 4.97 5.57
CA MET A 101 5.25 4.20 6.56
C MET A 101 4.89 5.09 7.74
N PHE A 102 3.60 5.08 8.10
CA PHE A 102 3.12 5.84 9.24
C PHE A 102 3.22 4.98 10.50
N ILE A 103 3.94 5.50 11.49
CA ILE A 103 4.22 4.78 12.74
C ILE A 103 3.74 5.63 13.91
N ASP A 104 3.05 5.00 14.85
CA ASP A 104 2.79 5.58 16.16
C ASP A 104 3.55 4.80 17.24
N PRO A 105 3.59 5.29 18.49
CA PRO A 105 4.38 4.65 19.55
C PRO A 105 4.07 3.17 19.79
N LYS A 106 2.82 2.73 19.57
CA LYS A 106 2.44 1.32 19.76
C LYS A 106 3.03 0.40 18.71
N ASN A 107 3.50 0.95 17.57
CA ASN A 107 4.05 0.18 16.46
C ASN A 107 5.57 -0.02 16.53
N ILE A 108 6.25 0.59 17.50
CA ILE A 108 7.72 0.59 17.55
C ILE A 108 8.29 -0.83 17.63
N LYS A 109 7.66 -1.71 18.40
CA LYS A 109 8.13 -3.09 18.52
C LYS A 109 8.09 -3.81 17.16
N THR A 110 6.99 -3.68 16.45
CA THR A 110 6.85 -4.28 15.11
C THR A 110 7.84 -3.69 14.12
N LEU A 111 8.03 -2.36 14.17
CA LEU A 111 9.02 -1.70 13.32
C LEU A 111 10.43 -2.24 13.58
N ASN A 112 10.81 -2.40 14.84
CA ASN A 112 12.12 -2.94 15.20
C ASN A 112 12.30 -4.38 14.69
N GLU A 113 11.26 -5.21 14.76
CA GLU A 113 11.29 -6.56 14.24
C GLU A 113 11.48 -6.59 12.72
N ILE A 114 10.79 -5.70 12.01
CA ILE A 114 10.95 -5.56 10.57
C ILE A 114 12.39 -5.15 10.23
N GLU A 115 12.90 -4.12 10.88
CA GLU A 115 14.26 -3.61 10.63
C GLU A 115 15.33 -4.67 10.92
N GLU A 116 15.14 -5.44 11.98
CA GLU A 116 16.07 -6.53 12.32
C GLU A 116 16.10 -7.59 11.22
N THR A 117 14.93 -7.95 10.70
CA THR A 117 14.82 -8.98 9.66
C THR A 117 15.40 -8.51 8.33
N ILE A 118 15.12 -7.29 7.91
CA ILE A 118 15.63 -6.75 6.64
C ILE A 118 17.06 -6.23 6.76
N LYS A 119 17.58 -6.11 7.97
CA LYS A 119 18.94 -5.62 8.29
C LYS A 119 19.19 -4.21 7.74
N PHE A 120 18.20 -3.37 7.85
CA PHE A 120 18.24 -1.99 7.38
C PHE A 120 17.42 -1.11 8.31
N GLU A 121 17.98 0.01 8.74
CA GLU A 121 17.25 0.97 9.56
C GLU A 121 16.53 1.96 8.64
N ILE A 122 15.20 2.00 8.77
CA ILE A 122 14.35 2.86 7.93
C ILE A 122 14.47 4.30 8.46
N PRO A 123 14.83 5.26 7.61
CA PRO A 123 14.91 6.66 8.04
C PRO A 123 13.61 7.16 8.64
N ARG A 124 13.70 7.86 9.75
CA ARG A 124 12.55 8.37 10.49
C ARG A 124 12.40 9.87 10.28
N ARG A 125 11.15 10.29 10.24
CA ARG A 125 10.78 11.71 10.17
C ARG A 125 9.61 11.96 11.10
N GLU A 126 9.70 12.98 11.92
CA GLU A 126 8.58 13.43 12.73
C GLU A 126 7.67 14.35 11.94
N ILE A 127 6.38 14.24 12.23
CA ILE A 127 5.35 15.07 11.59
C ILE A 127 5.02 16.23 12.51
#